data_5fac00f861504c69224c2d18932f919e
#
_entry.id   5fac00f861504c69224c2d18932f919e
#
_cell.length_a   1.000
_cell.length_b   1.000
_cell.length_c   1.000
_cell.angle_alpha   90.00
_cell.angle_beta   90.00
_cell.angle_gamma   90.00
#
_symmetry.space_group_name_H-M   'P 1'
#
loop_
_entity.id
_entity.type
_entity.pdbx_description
1 polymer ?
#
loop_
_entity_poly.entity_id
_entity_poly.type
_entity_poly.pdbx_seq_one_letter_code
_entity_poly.pdbx_strand_id
1 'polypeptide(L)'
;MIWIGIGMGLSIFVLYFMYKSAMSDTVLEHTLSFQHFPGSFHEVKIFFISDIHKRIVSRSIIEKVKGQADLVIIGGDLAEEGVPLERIAENIKRLNEIGQVYFVWGNNDYEIDYHELDALLLERGVKVLDNTRVVFESEHGEKISLLGVDDTTLKRDRLDLALADCKEEGFRILVSHNPDILNKINGKENISLILSGHTHGGQIRIFPSKRFLKGGIYNYSHITLFVSNGYGTTLVPLRFRAPAQTHLITLQKEQ
;
A
#
# COMPACT_ATOMS: atom_id res chain seq x y z
N MET A 1 4.65 -42.84 21.60
CA MET A 1 3.45 -42.52 20.78
C MET A 1 2.74 -41.24 21.24
N ILE A 2 2.45 -41.02 22.53
CA ILE A 2 1.76 -39.81 23.04
C ILE A 2 2.50 -38.52 22.70
N TRP A 3 3.81 -38.43 22.87
CA TRP A 3 4.61 -37.23 22.54
C TRP A 3 4.63 -36.89 21.07
N ILE A 4 4.57 -37.88 20.19
CA ILE A 4 4.48 -37.68 18.73
C ILE A 4 3.10 -37.08 18.37
N GLY A 5 2.04 -37.60 19.00
CA GLY A 5 0.69 -37.06 18.80
C GLY A 5 0.54 -35.61 19.28
N ILE A 6 1.12 -35.29 20.44
CA ILE A 6 1.13 -33.91 20.96
C ILE A 6 1.91 -32.97 20.05
N GLY A 7 3.11 -33.40 19.59
CA GLY A 7 3.93 -32.59 18.68
C GLY A 7 3.22 -32.32 17.34
N MET A 8 2.56 -33.33 16.77
CA MET A 8 1.79 -33.19 15.53
C MET A 8 0.57 -32.25 15.72
N GLY A 9 -0.14 -32.38 16.84
CA GLY A 9 -1.26 -31.49 17.14
C GLY A 9 -0.84 -30.02 17.28
N LEU A 10 0.30 -29.76 17.95
CA LEU A 10 0.85 -28.43 18.09
C LEU A 10 1.28 -27.84 16.72
N SER A 11 1.91 -28.65 15.88
CA SER A 11 2.31 -28.19 14.53
C SER A 11 1.09 -27.82 13.67
N ILE A 12 0.04 -28.63 13.69
CA ILE A 12 -1.21 -28.33 12.95
C ILE A 12 -1.85 -27.04 13.49
N PHE A 13 -1.88 -26.86 14.80
CA PHE A 13 -2.41 -25.64 15.42
C PHE A 13 -1.64 -24.40 14.99
N VAL A 14 -0.30 -24.45 14.99
CA VAL A 14 0.56 -23.33 14.54
C VAL A 14 0.31 -23.02 13.07
N LEU A 15 0.27 -24.03 12.20
CA LEU A 15 -0.02 -23.85 10.76
C LEU A 15 -1.40 -23.24 10.54
N TYR A 16 -2.41 -23.68 11.26
CA TYR A 16 -3.77 -23.11 11.21
C TYR A 16 -3.77 -21.63 11.62
N PHE A 17 -3.07 -21.29 12.70
CA PHE A 17 -2.94 -19.91 13.14
C PHE A 17 -2.20 -19.04 12.12
N MET A 18 -1.13 -19.55 11.51
CA MET A 18 -0.39 -18.86 10.46
C MET A 18 -1.25 -18.65 9.22
N TYR A 19 -2.05 -19.64 8.83
CA TYR A 19 -3.01 -19.51 7.74
C TYR A 19 -4.08 -18.46 8.03
N LYS A 20 -4.68 -18.48 9.23
CA LYS A 20 -5.65 -17.45 9.66
C LYS A 20 -5.05 -16.05 9.63
N SER A 21 -3.78 -15.91 10.05
CA SER A 21 -3.06 -14.66 10.02
C SER A 21 -2.84 -14.16 8.58
N ALA A 22 -2.60 -15.07 7.63
CA ALA A 22 -2.46 -14.76 6.20
C ALA A 22 -3.80 -14.39 5.54
N MET A 23 -4.92 -14.97 6.00
CA MET A 23 -6.26 -14.72 5.47
C MET A 23 -7.02 -13.63 6.24
N SER A 24 -6.35 -12.85 7.08
CA SER A 24 -6.99 -11.76 7.82
C SER A 24 -7.51 -10.67 6.87
N ASP A 25 -8.73 -10.19 7.15
CA ASP A 25 -9.39 -9.06 6.49
C ASP A 25 -9.36 -7.81 7.37
N THR A 26 -8.29 -7.64 8.13
CA THR A 26 -8.15 -6.54 9.08
C THR A 26 -7.94 -5.21 8.35
N VAL A 27 -8.80 -4.24 8.66
CA VAL A 27 -8.60 -2.82 8.34
C VAL A 27 -8.10 -2.14 9.61
N LEU A 28 -6.87 -1.65 9.59
CA LEU A 28 -6.28 -0.86 10.66
C LEU A 28 -6.54 0.63 10.41
N GLU A 29 -6.98 1.32 11.44
CA GLU A 29 -7.25 2.75 11.37
C GLU A 29 -6.07 3.52 11.96
N HIS A 30 -5.63 4.56 11.26
CA HIS A 30 -4.51 5.41 11.66
C HIS A 30 -4.88 6.87 11.48
N THR A 31 -4.42 7.71 12.40
CA THR A 31 -4.47 9.16 12.25
C THR A 31 -3.04 9.69 12.24
N LEU A 32 -2.68 10.38 11.15
CA LEU A 32 -1.39 11.03 10.97
C LEU A 32 -1.60 12.55 10.94
N SER A 33 -1.00 13.24 11.88
CA SER A 33 -1.10 14.70 11.99
C SER A 33 0.20 15.35 11.56
N PHE A 34 0.10 16.42 10.76
CA PHE A 34 1.25 17.15 10.24
C PHE A 34 1.07 18.66 10.43
N GLN A 35 2.11 19.36 10.88
CA GLN A 35 2.07 20.82 11.08
C GLN A 35 1.74 21.57 9.79
N HIS A 36 2.27 21.06 8.65
CA HIS A 36 2.12 21.70 7.33
C HIS A 36 0.98 21.09 6.49
N PHE A 37 0.08 20.31 7.11
CA PHE A 37 -1.10 19.82 6.40
C PHE A 37 -2.03 20.98 6.06
N PRO A 38 -2.55 21.09 4.82
CA PRO A 38 -3.39 22.19 4.40
C PRO A 38 -4.70 22.21 5.19
N GLY A 39 -4.96 23.29 5.91
CA GLY A 39 -6.09 23.38 6.83
C GLY A 39 -7.46 23.37 6.17
N SER A 40 -7.55 23.82 4.92
CA SER A 40 -8.80 23.87 4.16
C SER A 40 -9.33 22.50 3.73
N PHE A 41 -8.50 21.46 3.76
CA PHE A 41 -8.96 20.09 3.54
C PHE A 41 -9.59 19.46 4.79
N HIS A 42 -9.44 20.11 6.00
CA HIS A 42 -9.83 19.58 7.28
C HIS A 42 -9.16 18.22 7.58
N GLU A 43 -9.59 17.18 6.89
CA GLU A 43 -8.99 15.84 6.89
C GLU A 43 -9.05 15.22 5.49
N VAL A 44 -8.18 14.25 5.21
CA VAL A 44 -8.23 13.40 4.02
C VAL A 44 -8.09 11.96 4.46
N LYS A 45 -9.02 11.12 4.06
CA LYS A 45 -9.06 9.68 4.40
C LYS A 45 -8.66 8.83 3.21
N ILE A 46 -7.59 8.08 3.36
CA ILE A 46 -7.01 7.21 2.35
C ILE A 46 -7.26 5.76 2.75
N PHE A 47 -7.93 4.98 1.89
CA PHE A 47 -7.87 3.53 2.00
C PHE A 47 -6.62 3.04 1.28
N PHE A 48 -5.67 2.49 2.02
CA PHE A 48 -4.40 1.98 1.49
C PHE A 48 -4.36 0.45 1.57
N ILE A 49 -4.11 -0.18 0.43
CA ILE A 49 -3.91 -1.62 0.27
C ILE A 49 -2.72 -1.87 -0.64
N SER A 50 -1.88 -2.85 -0.31
CA SER A 50 -0.74 -3.26 -1.12
C SER A 50 -0.58 -4.77 -1.12
N ASP A 51 0.23 -5.30 -2.04
CA ASP A 51 0.62 -6.71 -2.06
C ASP A 51 -0.62 -7.64 -2.05
N ILE A 52 -1.53 -7.43 -2.98
CA ILE A 52 -2.78 -8.21 -3.07
C ILE A 52 -2.50 -9.62 -3.60
N HIS A 53 -1.62 -9.74 -4.62
CA HIS A 53 -1.20 -10.99 -5.22
C HIS A 53 -2.39 -11.89 -5.63
N LYS A 54 -2.43 -13.13 -5.13
CA LYS A 54 -3.46 -14.12 -5.46
C LYS A 54 -4.78 -13.94 -4.73
N ARG A 55 -4.85 -13.01 -3.76
CA ARG A 55 -6.06 -12.81 -2.98
C ARG A 55 -7.14 -12.04 -3.74
N ILE A 56 -8.38 -12.28 -3.36
CA ILE A 56 -9.52 -11.43 -3.72
C ILE A 56 -9.80 -10.53 -2.51
N VAL A 57 -9.92 -9.22 -2.74
CA VAL A 57 -10.29 -8.27 -1.69
C VAL A 57 -11.66 -8.63 -1.14
N SER A 58 -11.74 -8.85 0.17
CA SER A 58 -12.95 -9.33 0.84
C SER A 58 -14.07 -8.28 0.78
N ARG A 59 -15.30 -8.75 0.63
CA ARG A 59 -16.49 -7.89 0.72
C ARG A 59 -16.62 -7.22 2.09
N SER A 60 -16.20 -7.89 3.15
CA SER A 60 -16.22 -7.32 4.50
C SER A 60 -15.33 -6.08 4.64
N ILE A 61 -14.19 -6.04 3.92
CA ILE A 61 -13.33 -4.84 3.86
C ILE A 61 -14.06 -3.71 3.13
N ILE A 62 -14.64 -4.00 1.95
CA ILE A 62 -15.35 -3.01 1.16
C ILE A 62 -16.50 -2.39 1.96
N GLU A 63 -17.34 -3.21 2.57
CA GLU A 63 -18.46 -2.77 3.39
C GLU A 63 -18.01 -1.92 4.58
N LYS A 64 -16.89 -2.29 5.19
CA LYS A 64 -16.33 -1.53 6.33
C LYS A 64 -15.85 -0.14 5.92
N VAL A 65 -15.26 0.02 4.71
CA VAL A 65 -14.55 1.26 4.32
C VAL A 65 -15.37 2.17 3.41
N LYS A 66 -16.38 1.61 2.73
CA LYS A 66 -17.27 2.35 1.81
C LYS A 66 -17.92 3.54 2.52
N GLY A 67 -17.80 4.71 1.91
CA GLY A 67 -18.30 5.98 2.47
C GLY A 67 -17.44 6.55 3.61
N GLN A 68 -16.28 5.95 3.91
CA GLN A 68 -15.35 6.46 4.90
C GLN A 68 -14.04 6.99 4.28
N ALA A 69 -13.68 6.55 3.08
CA ALA A 69 -12.45 6.97 2.40
C ALA A 69 -12.77 7.93 1.26
N ASP A 70 -11.93 8.96 1.09
CA ASP A 70 -12.01 9.93 -0.02
C ASP A 70 -11.36 9.37 -1.28
N LEU A 71 -10.34 8.53 -1.11
CA LEU A 71 -9.62 7.88 -2.21
C LEU A 71 -9.04 6.53 -1.78
N VAL A 72 -8.76 5.70 -2.78
CA VAL A 72 -8.14 4.37 -2.62
C VAL A 72 -6.76 4.40 -3.26
N ILE A 73 -5.75 3.85 -2.57
CA ILE A 73 -4.40 3.68 -3.12
C ILE A 73 -4.04 2.20 -3.09
N ILE A 74 -3.72 1.65 -4.26
CA ILE A 74 -3.07 0.35 -4.40
C ILE A 74 -1.56 0.60 -4.45
N GLY A 75 -0.86 0.19 -3.40
CA GLY A 75 0.56 0.41 -3.21
C GLY A 75 1.44 -0.65 -3.87
N GLY A 76 1.08 -1.10 -5.08
CA GLY A 76 1.82 -2.08 -5.88
C GLY A 76 1.52 -3.54 -5.51
N ASP A 77 2.03 -4.45 -6.33
CA ASP A 77 1.84 -5.90 -6.25
C ASP A 77 0.33 -6.26 -6.17
N LEU A 78 -0.44 -5.67 -7.10
CA LEU A 78 -1.84 -6.03 -7.33
C LEU A 78 -1.95 -7.46 -7.87
N ALA A 79 -0.96 -7.87 -8.68
CA ALA A 79 -0.87 -9.16 -9.34
C ALA A 79 0.49 -9.82 -9.13
N GLU A 80 0.60 -11.08 -9.56
CA GLU A 80 1.82 -11.85 -9.69
C GLU A 80 1.62 -12.95 -10.74
N GLU A 81 2.66 -13.67 -11.12
CA GLU A 81 2.58 -14.81 -12.05
C GLU A 81 1.47 -15.79 -11.66
N GLY A 82 0.64 -16.16 -12.67
CA GLY A 82 -0.47 -17.09 -12.53
C GLY A 82 -1.76 -16.51 -11.96
N VAL A 83 -1.84 -15.19 -11.78
CA VAL A 83 -3.11 -14.52 -11.42
C VAL A 83 -3.90 -14.21 -12.68
N PRO A 84 -5.14 -14.73 -12.84
CA PRO A 84 -5.99 -14.43 -13.99
C PRO A 84 -6.43 -12.95 -13.99
N LEU A 85 -6.49 -12.36 -15.19
CA LEU A 85 -6.96 -10.95 -15.36
C LEU A 85 -8.37 -10.72 -14.80
N GLU A 86 -9.24 -11.73 -14.86
CA GLU A 86 -10.60 -11.65 -14.30
C GLU A 86 -10.58 -11.44 -12.78
N ARG A 87 -9.59 -12.02 -12.08
CA ARG A 87 -9.42 -11.82 -10.64
C ARG A 87 -8.94 -10.41 -10.34
N ILE A 88 -8.02 -9.90 -11.14
CA ILE A 88 -7.54 -8.51 -11.04
C ILE A 88 -8.69 -7.56 -11.29
N ALA A 89 -9.47 -7.78 -12.36
CA ALA A 89 -10.65 -6.99 -12.69
C ALA A 89 -11.70 -6.98 -11.56
N GLU A 90 -11.93 -8.13 -10.90
CA GLU A 90 -12.85 -8.21 -9.75
C GLU A 90 -12.31 -7.42 -8.56
N ASN A 91 -10.99 -7.47 -8.29
CA ASN A 91 -10.38 -6.67 -7.23
C ASN A 91 -10.55 -5.17 -7.49
N ILE A 92 -10.25 -4.71 -8.70
CA ILE A 92 -10.42 -3.31 -9.10
C ILE A 92 -11.89 -2.89 -8.98
N LYS A 93 -12.82 -3.73 -9.46
CA LYS A 93 -14.25 -3.47 -9.36
C LYS A 93 -14.69 -3.25 -7.91
N ARG A 94 -14.22 -4.10 -6.98
CA ARG A 94 -14.53 -3.98 -5.55
C ARG A 94 -13.95 -2.70 -4.96
N LEU A 95 -12.70 -2.39 -5.29
CA LEU A 95 -12.03 -1.19 -4.79
C LEU A 95 -12.67 0.10 -5.31
N ASN A 96 -13.15 0.12 -6.56
CA ASN A 96 -13.91 1.23 -7.13
C ASN A 96 -15.24 1.49 -6.42
N GLU A 97 -15.78 0.53 -5.65
CA GLU A 97 -16.97 0.77 -4.83
C GLU A 97 -16.70 1.68 -3.63
N ILE A 98 -15.43 1.82 -3.23
CA ILE A 98 -15.01 2.69 -2.11
C ILE A 98 -14.84 4.13 -2.60
N GLY A 99 -14.13 4.33 -3.72
CA GLY A 99 -13.82 5.65 -4.26
C GLY A 99 -12.87 5.57 -5.45
N GLN A 100 -12.36 6.73 -5.91
CA GLN A 100 -11.37 6.79 -6.99
C GLN A 100 -10.12 6.01 -6.60
N VAL A 101 -9.72 5.07 -7.46
CA VAL A 101 -8.55 4.21 -7.26
C VAL A 101 -7.32 4.81 -7.95
N TYR A 102 -6.22 4.89 -7.19
CA TYR A 102 -4.88 5.21 -7.65
C TYR A 102 -3.99 3.99 -7.49
N PHE A 103 -3.07 3.79 -8.42
CA PHE A 103 -2.20 2.61 -8.45
C PHE A 103 -0.75 3.02 -8.71
N VAL A 104 0.19 2.40 -8.03
CA VAL A 104 1.62 2.39 -8.37
C VAL A 104 2.06 0.96 -8.66
N TRP A 105 3.04 0.81 -9.55
CA TRP A 105 3.61 -0.48 -9.91
C TRP A 105 4.42 -1.08 -8.76
N GLY A 106 4.25 -2.39 -8.54
CA GLY A 106 5.15 -3.22 -7.74
C GLY A 106 5.95 -4.15 -8.63
N ASN A 107 6.96 -4.82 -8.06
CA ASN A 107 7.83 -5.70 -8.84
C ASN A 107 7.12 -6.94 -9.39
N ASN A 108 6.13 -7.47 -8.67
CA ASN A 108 5.40 -8.65 -9.12
C ASN A 108 4.36 -8.34 -10.21
N ASP A 109 3.91 -7.10 -10.33
CA ASP A 109 3.02 -6.69 -11.42
C ASP A 109 3.68 -6.83 -12.80
N TYR A 110 5.01 -6.89 -12.85
CA TYR A 110 5.80 -7.15 -14.07
C TYR A 110 6.04 -8.64 -14.36
N GLU A 111 5.58 -9.54 -13.50
CA GLU A 111 5.65 -11.00 -13.74
C GLU A 111 4.56 -11.49 -14.69
N ILE A 112 3.56 -10.66 -14.98
CA ILE A 112 2.51 -10.90 -15.98
C ILE A 112 2.69 -9.98 -17.17
N ASP A 113 1.82 -10.08 -18.19
CA ASP A 113 1.79 -9.08 -19.26
C ASP A 113 1.33 -7.73 -18.69
N TYR A 114 2.31 -6.88 -18.37
CA TYR A 114 2.03 -5.58 -17.76
C TYR A 114 1.31 -4.61 -18.72
N HIS A 115 1.38 -4.83 -20.05
CA HIS A 115 0.61 -4.05 -21.00
C HIS A 115 -0.88 -4.38 -20.93
N GLU A 116 -1.23 -5.66 -20.75
CA GLU A 116 -2.60 -6.08 -20.54
C GLU A 116 -3.12 -5.56 -19.17
N LEU A 117 -2.26 -5.60 -18.14
CA LEU A 117 -2.61 -5.03 -16.84
C LEU A 117 -2.85 -3.52 -16.92
N ASP A 118 -1.98 -2.76 -17.58
CA ASP A 118 -2.12 -1.32 -17.77
C ASP A 118 -3.43 -0.98 -18.51
N ALA A 119 -3.70 -1.69 -19.60
CA ALA A 119 -4.95 -1.54 -20.36
C ALA A 119 -6.19 -1.80 -19.49
N LEU A 120 -6.16 -2.86 -18.66
CA LEU A 120 -7.24 -3.19 -17.73
C LEU A 120 -7.43 -2.10 -16.67
N LEU A 121 -6.34 -1.59 -16.10
CA LEU A 121 -6.37 -0.50 -15.11
C LEU A 121 -7.05 0.74 -15.69
N LEU A 122 -6.64 1.15 -16.91
CA LEU A 122 -7.20 2.31 -17.62
C LEU A 122 -8.68 2.09 -17.96
N GLU A 123 -9.05 0.90 -18.49
CA GLU A 123 -10.43 0.55 -18.80
C GLU A 123 -11.34 0.65 -17.56
N ARG A 124 -10.83 0.29 -16.41
CA ARG A 124 -11.54 0.31 -15.13
C ARG A 124 -11.49 1.64 -14.41
N GLY A 125 -10.94 2.69 -15.04
CA GLY A 125 -10.88 4.04 -14.50
C GLY A 125 -9.87 4.25 -13.35
N VAL A 126 -8.91 3.34 -13.20
CA VAL A 126 -7.82 3.48 -12.24
C VAL A 126 -6.85 4.54 -12.73
N LYS A 127 -6.40 5.40 -11.84
CA LYS A 127 -5.35 6.38 -12.11
C LYS A 127 -3.98 5.77 -11.83
N VAL A 128 -3.27 5.39 -12.89
CA VAL A 128 -1.90 4.87 -12.78
C VAL A 128 -0.94 6.02 -12.50
N LEU A 129 -0.19 5.94 -11.41
CA LEU A 129 0.81 6.91 -11.00
C LEU A 129 2.21 6.36 -11.34
N ASP A 130 2.50 6.29 -12.64
CA ASP A 130 3.79 5.86 -13.15
C ASP A 130 4.72 7.08 -13.32
N ASN A 131 5.56 7.32 -12.33
CA ASN A 131 6.50 8.44 -12.28
C ASN A 131 5.81 9.80 -12.55
N THR A 132 4.63 9.96 -11.99
CA THR A 132 3.76 11.12 -12.20
C THR A 132 3.07 11.55 -10.92
N ARG A 133 2.24 12.58 -11.03
CA ARG A 133 1.48 13.11 -9.91
C ARG A 133 0.05 13.47 -10.26
N VAL A 134 -0.78 13.53 -9.23
CA VAL A 134 -2.10 14.17 -9.23
C VAL A 134 -2.11 15.25 -8.16
N VAL A 135 -2.71 16.40 -8.46
CA VAL A 135 -2.86 17.51 -7.53
C VAL A 135 -4.32 17.66 -7.16
N PHE A 136 -4.58 17.68 -5.87
CA PHE A 136 -5.86 18.07 -5.30
C PHE A 136 -5.76 19.51 -4.83
N GLU A 137 -6.71 20.33 -5.22
CA GLU A 137 -6.77 21.73 -4.85
C GLU A 137 -8.08 22.01 -4.08
N SER A 138 -7.97 22.64 -2.93
CA SER A 138 -9.11 23.04 -2.13
C SER A 138 -9.76 24.31 -2.69
N GLU A 139 -10.96 24.64 -2.21
CA GLU A 139 -11.65 25.90 -2.56
C GLU A 139 -10.84 27.16 -2.18
N HIS A 140 -9.88 27.02 -1.26
CA HIS A 140 -8.99 28.10 -0.82
C HIS A 140 -7.63 28.11 -1.54
N GLY A 141 -7.44 27.25 -2.56
CA GLY A 141 -6.22 27.18 -3.36
C GLY A 141 -5.06 26.45 -2.67
N GLU A 142 -5.27 25.86 -1.48
CA GLU A 142 -4.27 24.99 -0.86
C GLU A 142 -4.20 23.65 -1.61
N LYS A 143 -3.01 23.03 -1.67
CA LYS A 143 -2.76 21.87 -2.54
C LYS A 143 -2.20 20.67 -1.77
N ILE A 144 -2.68 19.48 -2.18
CA ILE A 144 -2.08 18.21 -1.83
C ILE A 144 -1.63 17.53 -3.12
N SER A 145 -0.35 17.19 -3.22
CA SER A 145 0.23 16.44 -4.35
C SER A 145 0.38 14.97 -3.97
N LEU A 146 -0.32 14.10 -4.68
CA LEU A 146 -0.14 12.65 -4.64
C LEU A 146 0.81 12.25 -5.76
N LEU A 147 2.05 11.93 -5.38
CA LEU A 147 3.11 11.48 -6.27
C LEU A 147 3.14 9.96 -6.28
N GLY A 148 3.36 9.36 -7.43
CA GLY A 148 3.65 7.94 -7.55
C GLY A 148 4.91 7.72 -8.37
N VAL A 149 5.69 6.73 -7.98
CA VAL A 149 6.84 6.26 -8.76
C VAL A 149 6.67 4.79 -9.12
N ASP A 150 7.26 4.41 -10.24
CA ASP A 150 7.39 3.02 -10.67
C ASP A 150 8.34 2.25 -9.73
N ASP A 151 8.46 0.95 -9.89
CA ASP A 151 9.14 0.08 -8.93
C ASP A 151 10.65 0.33 -8.82
N THR A 152 11.10 0.54 -7.60
CA THR A 152 12.52 0.77 -7.28
C THR A 152 13.37 -0.48 -7.33
N THR A 153 12.77 -1.67 -7.11
CA THR A 153 13.47 -2.96 -7.16
C THR A 153 13.94 -3.25 -8.57
N LEU A 154 13.10 -2.93 -9.55
CA LEU A 154 13.39 -3.03 -10.98
C LEU A 154 14.10 -1.80 -11.54
N LYS A 155 14.41 -0.79 -10.70
CA LYS A 155 15.08 0.47 -11.08
C LYS A 155 14.34 1.26 -12.16
N ARG A 156 13.02 1.23 -12.11
CA ARG A 156 12.13 1.93 -13.04
C ARG A 156 11.66 3.28 -12.48
N ASP A 157 11.86 3.52 -11.20
CA ASP A 157 11.46 4.74 -10.50
C ASP A 157 12.19 5.98 -11.04
N ARG A 158 11.43 7.01 -11.34
CA ARG A 158 11.89 8.32 -11.79
C ARG A 158 11.24 9.40 -10.92
N LEU A 159 11.71 9.52 -9.69
CA LEU A 159 11.23 10.53 -8.74
C LEU A 159 11.40 11.95 -9.31
N ASP A 160 12.44 12.17 -10.12
CA ASP A 160 12.67 13.41 -10.84
C ASP A 160 11.50 13.79 -11.75
N LEU A 161 10.89 12.82 -12.45
CA LEU A 161 9.74 13.05 -13.31
C LEU A 161 8.47 13.33 -12.49
N ALA A 162 8.22 12.55 -11.44
CA ALA A 162 7.09 12.77 -10.54
C ALA A 162 7.12 14.18 -9.90
N LEU A 163 8.32 14.74 -9.73
CA LEU A 163 8.56 16.06 -9.15
C LEU A 163 8.71 17.19 -10.19
N ALA A 164 8.85 16.89 -11.49
CA ALA A 164 9.27 17.86 -12.52
C ALA A 164 8.46 19.17 -12.52
N ASP A 165 7.14 19.05 -12.29
CA ASP A 165 6.23 20.20 -12.27
C ASP A 165 5.82 20.66 -10.87
N CYS A 166 6.47 20.12 -9.82
CA CYS A 166 6.19 20.49 -8.42
C CYS A 166 6.80 21.84 -8.04
N LYS A 167 6.52 22.90 -8.83
CA LYS A 167 6.95 24.28 -8.53
C LYS A 167 6.14 24.91 -7.41
N GLU A 168 5.00 24.33 -7.08
CA GLU A 168 4.05 24.87 -6.14
C GLU A 168 4.32 24.36 -4.72
N GLU A 169 4.09 25.23 -3.75
CA GLU A 169 4.04 24.85 -2.34
C GLU A 169 2.80 23.98 -2.08
N GLY A 170 2.90 23.01 -1.17
CA GLY A 170 1.82 22.13 -0.81
C GLY A 170 2.28 20.88 -0.07
N PHE A 171 1.33 20.14 0.45
CA PHE A 171 1.59 18.88 1.14
C PHE A 171 1.84 17.76 0.13
N ARG A 172 2.95 17.03 0.27
CA ARG A 172 3.34 15.99 -0.69
C ARG A 172 3.30 14.61 -0.07
N ILE A 173 2.51 13.74 -0.70
CA ILE A 173 2.42 12.32 -0.41
C ILE A 173 3.09 11.57 -1.55
N LEU A 174 4.09 10.75 -1.23
CA LEU A 174 4.75 9.87 -2.20
C LEU A 174 4.25 8.43 -1.99
N VAL A 175 3.78 7.79 -3.04
CA VAL A 175 3.49 6.37 -3.07
C VAL A 175 4.60 5.67 -3.84
N SER A 176 5.25 4.72 -3.19
CA SER A 176 6.26 3.84 -3.78
C SER A 176 6.07 2.45 -3.21
N HIS A 177 5.98 1.44 -4.07
CA HIS A 177 5.81 0.07 -3.61
C HIS A 177 6.89 -0.31 -2.60
N ASN A 178 8.16 -0.10 -2.93
CA ASN A 178 9.29 -0.43 -2.08
C ASN A 178 9.69 0.77 -1.19
N PRO A 179 9.76 0.60 0.15
CA PRO A 179 10.16 1.66 1.09
C PRO A 179 11.61 2.13 0.92
N ASP A 180 12.46 1.41 0.20
CA ASP A 180 13.85 1.81 -0.08
C ASP A 180 13.94 3.10 -0.91
N ILE A 181 12.83 3.59 -1.49
CA ILE A 181 12.75 4.93 -2.09
C ILE A 181 13.21 6.02 -1.11
N LEU A 182 13.04 5.82 0.19
CA LEU A 182 13.50 6.75 1.23
C LEU A 182 15.00 7.07 1.08
N ASN A 183 15.81 6.11 0.64
CA ASN A 183 17.24 6.30 0.44
C ASN A 183 17.60 7.26 -0.71
N LYS A 184 16.64 7.58 -1.57
CA LYS A 184 16.79 8.51 -2.71
C LYS A 184 16.32 9.93 -2.37
N ILE A 185 15.70 10.12 -1.21
CA ILE A 185 15.13 11.40 -0.78
C ILE A 185 16.12 12.08 0.16
N ASN A 186 16.46 13.34 -0.13
CA ASN A 186 17.46 14.10 0.61
C ASN A 186 16.89 15.34 1.30
N GLY A 187 15.55 15.46 1.36
CA GLY A 187 14.84 16.56 2.00
C GLY A 187 14.54 17.77 1.12
N LYS A 188 15.12 17.87 -0.06
CA LYS A 188 14.82 18.95 -1.03
C LYS A 188 13.48 18.74 -1.73
N GLU A 189 13.01 17.51 -1.75
CA GLU A 189 11.78 17.06 -2.41
C GLU A 189 10.53 17.52 -1.65
N ASN A 190 10.68 17.96 -0.40
CA ASN A 190 9.58 18.42 0.49
C ASN A 190 8.44 17.39 0.59
N ILE A 191 8.78 16.10 0.70
CA ILE A 191 7.84 15.00 0.87
C ILE A 191 7.58 14.84 2.36
N SER A 192 6.29 14.87 2.75
CA SER A 192 5.87 14.77 4.15
C SER A 192 5.52 13.33 4.54
N LEU A 193 4.93 12.56 3.61
CA LEU A 193 4.46 11.20 3.83
C LEU A 193 4.88 10.30 2.68
N ILE A 194 5.40 9.11 3.01
CA ILE A 194 5.64 8.01 2.07
C ILE A 194 4.73 6.85 2.45
N LEU A 195 4.01 6.28 1.47
CA LEU A 195 3.20 5.07 1.63
C LEU A 195 3.85 3.94 0.85
N SER A 196 4.12 2.81 1.52
CA SER A 196 4.81 1.66 0.92
C SER A 196 4.27 0.31 1.39
N GLY A 197 4.50 -0.73 0.56
CA GLY A 197 4.25 -2.14 0.84
C GLY A 197 5.54 -2.98 0.76
N HIS A 198 5.55 -3.98 -0.16
CA HIS A 198 6.69 -4.79 -0.60
C HIS A 198 7.29 -5.74 0.44
N THR A 199 7.46 -5.31 1.66
CA THR A 199 8.26 -6.06 2.65
C THR A 199 7.53 -7.27 3.24
N HIS A 200 6.21 -7.33 3.09
CA HIS A 200 5.31 -8.28 3.78
C HIS A 200 5.54 -8.36 5.31
N GLY A 201 6.26 -7.37 5.87
CA GLY A 201 6.76 -7.43 7.25
C GLY A 201 7.67 -8.64 7.51
N GLY A 202 8.23 -9.25 6.44
CA GLY A 202 8.98 -10.50 6.46
C GLY A 202 8.10 -11.75 6.51
N GLN A 203 6.81 -11.65 6.26
CA GLN A 203 5.76 -12.68 6.14
C GLN A 203 5.79 -13.78 7.23
N ILE A 204 6.86 -14.58 7.32
CA ILE A 204 7.11 -15.58 8.39
C ILE A 204 8.33 -15.11 9.19
N ARG A 205 8.05 -14.37 10.27
CA ARG A 205 9.07 -13.68 11.07
C ARG A 205 9.39 -14.47 12.35
N ILE A 206 10.31 -15.43 12.25
CA ILE A 206 10.76 -16.22 13.42
C ILE A 206 11.70 -15.37 14.27
N PHE A 207 12.65 -14.67 13.65
CA PHE A 207 13.60 -13.80 14.31
C PHE A 207 13.45 -12.34 13.84
N PRO A 208 13.84 -11.35 14.67
CA PRO A 208 13.93 -9.97 14.22
C PRO A 208 14.90 -9.89 13.03
N SER A 209 14.45 -9.26 11.94
CA SER A 209 15.27 -9.00 10.76
C SER A 209 15.29 -7.51 10.48
N LYS A 210 16.48 -6.96 10.21
CA LYS A 210 16.62 -5.58 9.71
C LYS A 210 16.38 -5.49 8.19
N ARG A 211 16.41 -6.63 7.49
CA ARG A 211 16.28 -6.69 6.03
C ARG A 211 14.86 -6.33 5.55
N PHE A 212 13.84 -6.71 6.34
CA PHE A 212 12.45 -6.43 6.00
C PHE A 212 11.83 -5.56 7.09
N LEU A 213 11.48 -4.34 6.76
CA LEU A 213 10.72 -3.47 7.66
C LEU A 213 9.37 -4.15 7.96
N LYS A 214 9.00 -4.15 9.23
CA LYS A 214 7.65 -4.57 9.63
C LYS A 214 6.67 -3.44 9.31
N GLY A 215 5.42 -3.77 9.00
CA GLY A 215 4.38 -2.76 8.86
C GLY A 215 4.31 -1.86 10.09
N GLY A 216 4.26 -0.55 9.86
CA GLY A 216 4.27 0.46 10.90
C GLY A 216 4.56 1.86 10.38
N ILE A 217 4.63 2.80 11.31
CA ILE A 217 4.92 4.22 11.05
C ILE A 217 6.34 4.50 11.55
N TYR A 218 7.17 5.05 10.68
CA TYR A 218 8.56 5.38 10.96
C TYR A 218 8.79 6.86 10.69
N ASN A 219 9.21 7.61 11.70
CA ASN A 219 9.45 9.04 11.58
C ASN A 219 10.94 9.32 11.39
N TYR A 220 11.27 10.02 10.30
CA TYR A 220 12.60 10.46 9.94
C TYR A 220 12.58 11.98 9.78
N SER A 221 13.25 12.70 10.67
CA SER A 221 13.35 14.18 10.62
C SER A 221 12.06 14.90 10.18
N HIS A 222 11.84 15.02 8.87
CA HIS A 222 10.71 15.71 8.24
C HIS A 222 9.81 14.80 7.39
N ILE A 223 10.09 13.48 7.35
CA ILE A 223 9.36 12.50 6.57
C ILE A 223 8.75 11.45 7.48
N THR A 224 7.47 11.18 7.30
CA THR A 224 6.83 9.99 7.86
C THR A 224 6.78 8.90 6.80
N LEU A 225 7.40 7.75 7.07
CA LEU A 225 7.29 6.55 6.24
C LEU A 225 6.26 5.61 6.86
N PHE A 226 5.22 5.32 6.10
CA PHE A 226 4.21 4.32 6.42
C PHE A 226 4.46 3.06 5.61
N VAL A 227 4.64 1.91 6.28
CA VAL A 227 4.85 0.62 5.63
C VAL A 227 3.71 -0.32 5.98
N SER A 228 3.11 -0.96 4.98
CA SER A 228 2.12 -2.03 5.16
C SER A 228 2.80 -3.39 5.18
N ASN A 229 2.25 -4.36 5.96
CA ASN A 229 2.61 -5.76 5.79
C ASN A 229 1.99 -6.38 4.53
N GLY A 230 1.13 -5.66 3.81
CA GLY A 230 0.43 -6.18 2.64
C GLY A 230 -0.78 -7.06 2.96
N TYR A 231 -1.65 -7.23 1.99
CA TYR A 231 -2.90 -7.97 2.11
C TYR A 231 -2.77 -9.44 1.72
N GLY A 232 -2.04 -9.74 0.65
CA GLY A 232 -1.78 -11.09 0.15
C GLY A 232 -0.58 -11.78 0.81
N THR A 233 -0.03 -12.75 0.14
CA THR A 233 1.18 -13.49 0.52
C THR A 233 1.95 -13.87 -0.72
N THR A 234 3.26 -14.00 -0.61
CA THR A 234 4.11 -14.62 -1.63
C THR A 234 4.36 -16.10 -1.30
N LEU A 235 4.55 -16.94 -2.32
CA LEU A 235 4.90 -18.37 -2.24
C LEU A 235 3.87 -19.23 -1.50
N VAL A 236 3.72 -19.05 -0.17
CA VAL A 236 2.84 -19.87 0.67
C VAL A 236 1.86 -18.97 1.44
N PRO A 237 0.58 -19.41 1.60
CA PRO A 237 -0.45 -18.62 2.27
C PRO A 237 -0.33 -18.72 3.81
N LEU A 238 0.86 -18.39 4.33
CA LEU A 238 1.16 -18.47 5.77
C LEU A 238 1.84 -17.17 6.21
N ARG A 239 1.40 -16.63 7.36
CA ARG A 239 2.01 -15.45 7.99
C ARG A 239 2.24 -15.70 9.48
N PHE A 240 3.39 -15.28 9.97
CA PHE A 240 3.74 -15.36 11.39
C PHE A 240 4.36 -14.06 11.87
N ARG A 241 3.77 -13.42 12.86
CA ARG A 241 4.16 -12.11 13.43
C ARG A 241 4.13 -10.93 12.46
N ALA A 242 3.56 -11.14 11.27
CA ALA A 242 3.33 -10.13 10.24
C ALA A 242 1.96 -10.40 9.58
N PRO A 243 0.83 -10.19 10.29
CA PRO A 243 -0.50 -10.48 9.77
C PRO A 243 -0.81 -9.68 8.51
N ALA A 244 -1.69 -10.24 7.67
CA ALA A 244 -2.25 -9.52 6.55
C ALA A 244 -3.09 -8.34 7.05
N GLN A 245 -3.01 -7.21 6.34
CA GLN A 245 -3.65 -5.96 6.77
C GLN A 245 -3.91 -5.02 5.61
N THR A 246 -4.91 -4.19 5.80
CA THR A 246 -5.20 -3.00 4.99
C THR A 246 -5.37 -1.81 5.93
N HIS A 247 -5.42 -0.60 5.41
CA HIS A 247 -5.36 0.59 6.25
C HIS A 247 -6.37 1.64 5.82
N LEU A 248 -7.04 2.25 6.80
CA LEU A 248 -7.76 3.50 6.64
C LEU A 248 -6.94 4.58 7.36
N ILE A 249 -6.34 5.48 6.57
CA ILE A 249 -5.40 6.50 7.06
C ILE A 249 -6.06 7.86 6.98
N THR A 250 -6.28 8.49 8.12
CA THR A 250 -6.74 9.88 8.20
C THR A 250 -5.54 10.80 8.30
N LEU A 251 -5.43 11.73 7.35
CA LEU A 251 -4.43 12.80 7.37
C LEU A 251 -5.12 14.07 7.82
N GLN A 252 -4.50 14.79 8.75
CA GLN A 252 -5.05 16.04 9.29
C GLN A 252 -3.95 17.01 9.73
N LYS A 253 -4.32 18.27 9.98
CA LYS A 253 -3.42 19.24 10.56
C LYS A 253 -3.20 18.95 12.05
N GLU A 254 -1.97 19.09 12.50
CA GLU A 254 -1.63 19.05 13.92
C GLU A 254 -2.31 20.23 14.66
N GLN A 255 -2.96 19.93 15.77
CA GLN A 255 -3.67 20.93 16.59
C GLN A 255 -2.72 21.68 17.51
#